data_bc106d3152794983c737d1566105c888
#
_entry.id   bc106d3152794983c737d1566105c888
#
_cell.length_a   1.000
_cell.length_b   1.000
_cell.length_c   1.000
_cell.angle_alpha   90.00
_cell.angle_beta   90.00
_cell.angle_gamma   90.00
#
_symmetry.space_group_name_H-M   'P 1'
#
loop_
_entity.id
_entity.type
_entity.pdbx_description
1 polymer ?
#
loop_
_entity_poly.entity_id
_entity_poly.type
_entity_poly.pdbx_seq_one_letter_code
_entity_poly.pdbx_strand_id
1 'polypeptide(L)'
;VEVDLAKAKRYGLKPGDVRRAASTLVAGEEVADVFRDGKAYDVQVWSTPQTRSSVSDIRNLPIDTPNGGLVRLGDVASVRVKPTPNVVERANNSRRIDVGANVRGGDLGTVAREVERRLAQVEFPHGYDYRVLGEYQERQAAQRRLLVFAAGAGLGVLLLLQLCFGSFRLAALSLLTLPMALVGGVLAAYLGGGVISLGSLVGFFTVMGIAARNGILMINHYQHLERHEGESFGPALVLRGARERLSPILMTALATGLAVVPLVIAGSLPGHEIEHPLAVVILGGLFTSTLLNLFVVPSLYLRFGRSRSRRRRHGVEGATPEGSAP
;
A
#
# COMPACT_ATOMS: atom_id res chain seq x y z
N VAL A 1 -3.70 37.72 27.39
CA VAL A 1 -4.49 38.58 28.27
C VAL A 1 -5.08 37.75 29.38
N GLU A 2 -4.69 38.05 30.64
CA GLU A 2 -5.14 37.33 31.84
C GLU A 2 -5.94 38.31 32.71
N VAL A 3 -7.25 38.07 32.86
CA VAL A 3 -8.16 38.99 33.52
C VAL A 3 -7.96 38.96 35.03
N ASP A 4 -7.80 40.13 35.67
CA ASP A 4 -7.81 40.30 37.11
C ASP A 4 -9.27 40.41 37.59
N LEU A 5 -9.74 39.36 38.26
CA LEU A 5 -11.14 39.26 38.67
C LEU A 5 -11.54 40.35 39.66
N ALA A 6 -10.63 40.73 40.55
CA ALA A 6 -10.91 41.74 41.57
C ALA A 6 -11.02 43.14 40.95
N LYS A 7 -10.13 43.47 40.02
CA LYS A 7 -10.16 44.75 39.33
C LYS A 7 -11.33 44.85 38.37
N ALA A 8 -11.58 43.78 37.56
CA ALA A 8 -12.73 43.76 36.65
C ALA A 8 -14.08 43.97 37.37
N LYS A 9 -14.24 43.34 38.57
CA LYS A 9 -15.43 43.50 39.39
C LYS A 9 -15.67 44.93 39.85
N ARG A 10 -14.61 45.71 40.13
CA ARG A 10 -14.76 47.12 40.51
C ARG A 10 -15.40 47.99 39.44
N TYR A 11 -15.21 47.64 38.17
CA TYR A 11 -15.79 48.32 37.03
C TYR A 11 -17.08 47.66 36.53
N GLY A 12 -17.61 46.67 37.28
CA GLY A 12 -18.82 45.93 36.89
C GLY A 12 -18.63 44.97 35.74
N LEU A 13 -17.37 44.70 35.34
CA LEU A 13 -17.04 43.84 34.20
C LEU A 13 -17.00 42.37 34.61
N LYS A 14 -17.60 41.51 33.80
CA LYS A 14 -17.44 40.08 33.89
C LYS A 14 -16.15 39.66 33.16
N PRO A 15 -15.43 38.61 33.61
CA PRO A 15 -14.22 38.12 32.94
C PRO A 15 -14.42 37.77 31.45
N GLY A 16 -15.63 37.27 31.11
CA GLY A 16 -16.01 36.96 29.74
C GLY A 16 -16.11 38.17 28.85
N ASP A 17 -16.61 39.29 29.38
CA ASP A 17 -16.77 40.53 28.59
C ASP A 17 -15.39 41.15 28.30
N VAL A 18 -14.49 41.18 29.26
CA VAL A 18 -13.10 41.63 29.09
C VAL A 18 -12.38 40.75 28.06
N ARG A 19 -12.54 39.42 28.12
CA ARG A 19 -11.93 38.50 27.19
C ARG A 19 -12.48 38.70 25.79
N ARG A 20 -13.81 38.84 25.61
CA ARG A 20 -14.45 39.07 24.33
C ARG A 20 -13.97 40.38 23.72
N ALA A 21 -14.03 41.50 24.45
CA ALA A 21 -13.55 42.78 24.00
C ALA A 21 -12.08 42.73 23.56
N ALA A 22 -11.21 42.12 24.37
CA ALA A 22 -9.81 41.94 23.98
C ALA A 22 -9.62 41.08 22.75
N SER A 23 -10.41 40.01 22.58
CA SER A 23 -10.35 39.15 21.38
C SER A 23 -10.81 39.91 20.15
N THR A 24 -11.96 40.57 20.20
CA THR A 24 -12.49 41.36 19.07
C THR A 24 -11.52 42.47 18.66
N LEU A 25 -11.00 43.21 19.64
CA LEU A 25 -10.11 44.36 19.32
C LEU A 25 -8.74 43.94 18.79
N VAL A 26 -8.17 42.82 19.24
CA VAL A 26 -6.82 42.33 18.89
C VAL A 26 -6.82 41.37 17.73
N ALA A 27 -7.65 40.32 17.80
CA ALA A 27 -7.69 39.24 16.82
C ALA A 27 -8.72 39.47 15.68
N GLY A 28 -9.74 40.26 15.97
CA GLY A 28 -10.89 40.47 15.08
C GLY A 28 -12.02 39.50 15.35
N GLU A 29 -13.21 39.93 15.00
CA GLU A 29 -14.45 39.13 15.05
C GLU A 29 -15.21 39.31 13.74
N GLU A 30 -15.62 38.19 13.17
CA GLU A 30 -16.48 38.17 11.99
C GLU A 30 -17.91 38.51 12.42
N VAL A 31 -18.43 39.59 11.89
CA VAL A 31 -19.72 40.13 12.29
C VAL A 31 -20.82 39.97 11.25
N ALA A 32 -20.48 39.73 9.99
CA ALA A 32 -21.42 39.59 8.88
C ALA A 32 -20.72 39.07 7.62
N ASP A 33 -21.52 38.56 6.68
CA ASP A 33 -21.12 38.22 5.33
C ASP A 33 -21.74 39.26 4.34
N VAL A 34 -20.95 39.69 3.38
CA VAL A 34 -21.43 40.50 2.25
C VAL A 34 -21.35 39.65 0.98
N PHE A 35 -22.49 39.48 0.33
CA PHE A 35 -22.58 38.75 -0.93
C PHE A 35 -22.44 39.72 -2.09
N ARG A 36 -21.41 39.53 -2.94
CA ARG A 36 -21.18 40.35 -4.13
C ARG A 36 -20.71 39.46 -5.29
N ASP A 37 -21.34 39.59 -6.43
CA ASP A 37 -21.02 38.85 -7.67
C ASP A 37 -20.94 37.32 -7.47
N GLY A 38 -21.86 36.78 -6.66
CA GLY A 38 -21.91 35.33 -6.35
C GLY A 38 -20.84 34.83 -5.40
N LYS A 39 -20.07 35.72 -4.74
CA LYS A 39 -19.05 35.42 -3.74
C LYS A 39 -19.46 35.97 -2.37
N ALA A 40 -19.20 35.21 -1.31
CA ALA A 40 -19.30 35.65 0.07
C ALA A 40 -17.98 36.33 0.49
N TYR A 41 -18.07 37.46 1.16
CA TYR A 41 -16.96 38.18 1.76
C TYR A 41 -17.24 38.38 3.23
N ASP A 42 -16.34 37.89 4.08
CA ASP A 42 -16.44 38.00 5.53
C ASP A 42 -16.16 39.46 5.95
N VAL A 43 -17.04 40.02 6.76
CA VAL A 43 -16.83 41.36 7.36
C VAL A 43 -16.27 41.16 8.76
N GLN A 44 -14.99 41.54 8.94
CA GLN A 44 -14.31 41.47 10.22
C GLN A 44 -14.13 42.85 10.86
N VAL A 45 -14.39 42.93 12.16
CA VAL A 45 -14.18 44.12 12.96
C VAL A 45 -13.04 43.91 13.93
N TRP A 46 -12.05 44.82 13.90
CA TRP A 46 -10.94 44.83 14.83
C TRP A 46 -10.46 46.27 15.07
N SER A 47 -9.56 46.50 16.05
CA SER A 47 -8.96 47.80 16.27
C SER A 47 -7.97 48.18 15.16
N THR A 48 -7.64 49.47 15.04
CA THR A 48 -6.69 49.96 14.04
C THR A 48 -5.29 49.33 14.26
N PRO A 49 -4.47 49.18 13.18
CA PRO A 49 -3.14 48.61 13.31
C PRO A 49 -2.26 49.34 14.35
N GLN A 50 -2.39 50.63 14.47
CA GLN A 50 -1.62 51.48 15.40
C GLN A 50 -1.92 51.16 16.86
N THR A 51 -3.16 50.80 17.19
CA THR A 51 -3.59 50.53 18.56
C THR A 51 -3.30 49.08 19.02
N ARG A 52 -2.74 48.24 18.14
CA ARG A 52 -2.39 46.86 18.43
C ARG A 52 -0.98 46.45 18.01
N SER A 53 -0.10 47.46 17.76
CA SER A 53 1.27 47.23 17.26
C SER A 53 2.25 46.79 18.36
N SER A 54 1.98 47.16 19.61
CA SER A 54 2.82 46.84 20.77
C SER A 54 2.00 46.34 21.96
N VAL A 55 2.68 45.68 22.92
CA VAL A 55 2.04 45.27 24.19
C VAL A 55 1.53 46.50 24.95
N SER A 56 2.21 47.65 24.82
CA SER A 56 1.80 48.90 25.44
C SER A 56 0.48 49.40 24.85
N ASP A 57 0.36 49.33 23.53
CA ASP A 57 -0.86 49.78 22.82
C ASP A 57 -2.05 48.89 23.21
N ILE A 58 -1.84 47.58 23.27
CA ILE A 58 -2.86 46.64 23.69
C ILE A 58 -3.28 46.86 25.15
N ARG A 59 -2.37 47.23 26.06
CA ARG A 59 -2.73 47.62 27.45
C ARG A 59 -3.62 48.85 27.52
N ASN A 60 -3.44 49.75 26.58
CA ASN A 60 -4.21 51.03 26.51
C ASN A 60 -5.52 50.90 25.76
N LEU A 61 -5.88 49.73 25.18
CA LEU A 61 -7.15 49.52 24.53
C LEU A 61 -8.32 49.84 25.46
N PRO A 62 -9.26 50.72 25.02
CA PRO A 62 -10.45 51.01 25.83
C PRO A 62 -11.45 49.87 25.75
N ILE A 63 -12.02 49.53 26.89
CA ILE A 63 -13.09 48.56 27.05
C ILE A 63 -14.32 49.26 27.63
N ASP A 64 -15.49 49.05 27.04
CA ASP A 64 -16.74 49.58 27.56
C ASP A 64 -17.13 48.95 28.88
N THR A 65 -17.57 49.76 29.84
CA THR A 65 -18.13 49.29 31.10
C THR A 65 -19.65 49.29 31.06
N PRO A 66 -20.33 48.39 31.78
CA PRO A 66 -21.80 48.33 31.83
C PRO A 66 -22.45 49.67 32.23
N ASN A 67 -21.72 50.51 32.94
CA ASN A 67 -22.18 51.83 33.42
C ASN A 67 -21.95 52.98 32.43
N GLY A 68 -21.56 52.68 31.17
CA GLY A 68 -21.37 53.67 30.12
C GLY A 68 -20.03 54.40 30.15
N GLY A 69 -19.04 53.92 30.93
CA GLY A 69 -17.66 54.45 30.98
C GLY A 69 -16.68 53.58 30.17
N LEU A 70 -15.47 54.10 29.99
CA LEU A 70 -14.35 53.40 29.35
C LEU A 70 -13.28 53.09 30.41
N VAL A 71 -12.70 51.89 30.38
CA VAL A 71 -11.55 51.49 31.16
C VAL A 71 -10.48 50.87 30.27
N ARG A 72 -9.20 51.12 30.61
CA ARG A 72 -8.11 50.51 29.81
C ARG A 72 -8.02 49.01 30.12
N LEU A 73 -7.72 48.19 29.09
CA LEU A 73 -7.52 46.76 29.27
C LEU A 73 -6.47 46.43 30.31
N GLY A 74 -5.37 47.20 30.38
CA GLY A 74 -4.31 47.04 31.39
C GLY A 74 -4.72 47.31 32.82
N ASP A 75 -5.83 48.05 33.07
CA ASP A 75 -6.36 48.31 34.41
C ASP A 75 -7.16 47.11 34.98
N VAL A 76 -7.69 46.26 34.09
CA VAL A 76 -8.54 45.11 34.44
C VAL A 76 -7.92 43.75 34.07
N ALA A 77 -6.80 43.75 33.33
CA ALA A 77 -6.11 42.54 32.92
C ALA A 77 -4.59 42.71 32.83
N SER A 78 -3.86 41.63 33.04
CA SER A 78 -2.43 41.55 32.75
C SER A 78 -2.24 41.19 31.26
N VAL A 79 -1.54 42.04 30.52
CA VAL A 79 -1.20 41.84 29.13
C VAL A 79 0.29 41.56 29.01
N ARG A 80 0.63 40.38 28.51
CA ARG A 80 2.02 39.93 28.33
C ARG A 80 2.15 38.98 27.16
N VAL A 81 3.31 38.96 26.53
CA VAL A 81 3.66 37.94 25.53
C VAL A 81 4.08 36.66 26.26
N LYS A 82 3.40 35.56 25.92
CA LYS A 82 3.68 34.25 26.50
C LYS A 82 3.70 33.21 25.39
N PRO A 83 4.69 32.32 25.37
CA PRO A 83 4.66 31.18 24.47
C PRO A 83 3.41 30.33 24.72
N THR A 84 2.60 30.16 23.72
CA THR A 84 1.35 29.39 23.81
C THR A 84 1.25 28.51 22.55
N PRO A 85 0.90 27.22 22.68
CA PRO A 85 0.67 26.39 21.49
C PRO A 85 -0.53 26.93 20.73
N ASN A 86 -0.38 27.11 19.43
CA ASN A 86 -1.47 27.56 18.54
C ASN A 86 -2.59 26.49 18.45
N VAL A 87 -2.21 25.24 18.49
CA VAL A 87 -3.13 24.10 18.43
C VAL A 87 -2.82 23.14 19.58
N VAL A 88 -3.85 22.68 20.27
CA VAL A 88 -3.75 21.63 21.28
C VAL A 88 -4.49 20.40 20.77
N GLU A 89 -3.72 19.46 20.27
CA GLU A 89 -4.28 18.19 19.78
C GLU A 89 -4.52 17.22 20.92
N ARG A 90 -5.59 16.45 20.80
CA ARG A 90 -5.96 15.39 21.74
C ARG A 90 -6.33 14.11 21.01
N ALA A 91 -5.93 12.98 21.58
CA ALA A 91 -6.35 11.66 21.17
C ALA A 91 -6.76 10.87 22.42
N ASN A 92 -7.88 10.18 22.39
CA ASN A 92 -8.38 9.39 23.52
C ASN A 92 -8.37 10.15 24.86
N ASN A 93 -8.85 11.39 24.85
CA ASN A 93 -8.87 12.30 26.02
C ASN A 93 -7.50 12.77 26.53
N SER A 94 -6.40 12.29 25.98
CA SER A 94 -5.05 12.71 26.35
C SER A 94 -4.50 13.74 25.37
N ARG A 95 -3.69 14.68 25.87
CA ARG A 95 -2.98 15.63 25.02
C ARG A 95 -1.90 14.91 24.24
N ARG A 96 -1.76 15.20 22.94
CA ARG A 96 -0.71 14.63 22.10
C ARG A 96 0.13 15.72 21.44
N ILE A 97 1.33 15.33 21.04
CA ILE A 97 2.22 16.10 20.18
C ILE A 97 2.61 15.20 19.02
N ASP A 98 2.38 15.64 17.80
CA ASP A 98 2.77 14.92 16.60
C ASP A 98 4.14 15.41 16.12
N VAL A 99 5.10 14.49 16.03
CA VAL A 99 6.43 14.75 15.47
C VAL A 99 6.50 14.08 14.11
N GLY A 100 6.40 14.87 13.06
CA GLY A 100 6.46 14.39 11.67
C GLY A 100 7.85 14.50 11.09
N ALA A 101 8.27 13.47 10.33
CA ALA A 101 9.52 13.47 9.58
C ALA A 101 9.37 12.73 8.26
N ASN A 102 10.06 13.21 7.22
CA ASN A 102 10.15 12.55 5.93
C ASN A 102 11.48 11.79 5.82
N VAL A 103 11.42 10.53 5.41
CA VAL A 103 12.61 9.72 5.15
C VAL A 103 13.17 10.04 3.78
N ARG A 104 14.48 10.33 3.70
CA ARG A 104 15.20 10.55 2.44
C ARG A 104 16.38 9.58 2.35
N GLY A 105 16.54 8.95 1.20
CA GLY A 105 17.71 8.12 0.89
C GLY A 105 17.77 6.74 1.58
N GLY A 106 16.65 6.24 2.12
CA GLY A 106 16.59 4.94 2.77
C GLY A 106 15.21 4.28 2.71
N ASP A 107 15.17 3.00 3.09
CA ASP A 107 13.89 2.28 3.23
C ASP A 107 13.15 2.75 4.48
N LEU A 108 11.89 3.17 4.29
CA LEU A 108 11.01 3.64 5.35
C LEU A 108 10.86 2.62 6.48
N GLY A 109 10.77 1.32 6.14
CA GLY A 109 10.61 0.26 7.13
C GLY A 109 11.83 0.08 8.03
N THR A 110 13.03 0.28 7.48
CA THR A 110 14.27 0.19 8.26
C THR A 110 14.40 1.36 9.21
N VAL A 111 14.10 2.57 8.74
CA VAL A 111 14.13 3.78 9.57
C VAL A 111 13.07 3.72 10.67
N ALA A 112 11.85 3.30 10.35
CA ALA A 112 10.77 3.17 11.33
C ALA A 112 11.14 2.17 12.46
N ARG A 113 11.68 1.00 12.12
CA ARG A 113 12.15 0.02 13.12
C ARG A 113 13.28 0.57 14.00
N GLU A 114 14.19 1.34 13.42
CA GLU A 114 15.27 1.97 14.19
C GLU A 114 14.72 3.04 15.15
N VAL A 115 13.74 3.83 14.72
CA VAL A 115 13.03 4.79 15.57
C VAL A 115 12.31 4.08 16.71
N GLU A 116 11.55 3.01 16.42
CA GLU A 116 10.89 2.21 17.46
C GLU A 116 11.89 1.63 18.46
N ARG A 117 13.02 1.10 17.98
CA ARG A 117 14.07 0.55 18.85
C ARG A 117 14.68 1.60 19.77
N ARG A 118 14.90 2.82 19.28
CA ARG A 118 15.43 3.93 20.09
C ARG A 118 14.41 4.45 21.09
N LEU A 119 13.14 4.58 20.69
CA LEU A 119 12.06 5.01 21.56
C LEU A 119 11.82 4.02 22.71
N ALA A 120 11.96 2.71 22.45
CA ALA A 120 11.87 1.69 23.49
C ALA A 120 12.96 1.79 24.58
N GLN A 121 14.05 2.53 24.32
CA GLN A 121 15.13 2.79 25.29
C GLN A 121 14.91 4.07 26.08
N VAL A 122 13.91 4.89 25.73
CA VAL A 122 13.59 6.15 26.41
C VAL A 122 12.62 5.86 27.54
N GLU A 123 12.99 6.22 28.75
CA GLU A 123 12.10 6.17 29.90
C GLU A 123 11.15 7.37 29.89
N PHE A 124 9.88 7.10 29.63
CA PHE A 124 8.84 8.13 29.67
C PHE A 124 8.28 8.25 31.09
N PRO A 125 8.01 9.48 31.58
CA PRO A 125 7.33 9.70 32.85
C PRO A 125 5.94 9.06 32.87
N HIS A 126 5.41 8.74 34.04
CA HIS A 126 4.07 8.18 34.18
C HIS A 126 3.00 9.04 33.47
N GLY A 127 2.15 8.41 32.65
CA GLY A 127 1.11 9.06 31.88
C GLY A 127 1.55 9.55 30.50
N TYR A 128 2.81 9.33 30.12
CA TYR A 128 3.30 9.55 28.76
C TYR A 128 3.48 8.23 28.03
N ASP A 129 3.05 8.20 26.78
CA ASP A 129 3.17 7.06 25.88
C ASP A 129 3.56 7.56 24.49
N TYR A 130 4.17 6.72 23.68
CA TYR A 130 4.47 7.03 22.30
C TYR A 130 3.82 6.03 21.34
N ARG A 131 3.51 6.50 20.14
CA ARG A 131 3.06 5.65 19.04
C ARG A 131 3.75 6.09 17.78
N VAL A 132 4.38 5.15 17.11
CA VAL A 132 4.89 5.37 15.76
C VAL A 132 3.72 5.16 14.81
N LEU A 133 3.27 6.23 14.18
CA LEU A 133 2.15 6.24 13.23
C LEU A 133 2.67 6.50 11.82
N GLY A 134 1.83 6.30 10.83
CA GLY A 134 2.10 6.65 9.44
C GLY A 134 2.04 5.48 8.50
N GLU A 135 2.47 5.71 7.28
CA GLU A 135 2.40 4.78 6.15
C GLU A 135 3.07 3.41 6.42
N TYR A 136 4.05 3.37 7.32
CA TYR A 136 4.75 2.14 7.69
C TYR A 136 3.83 1.07 8.30
N GLN A 137 2.97 1.43 9.25
CA GLN A 137 2.05 0.49 9.89
C GLN A 137 0.98 -0.01 8.91
N GLU A 138 0.46 0.89 8.09
CA GLU A 138 -0.50 0.55 7.02
C GLU A 138 0.11 -0.42 6.01
N ARG A 139 1.35 -0.16 5.58
CA ARG A 139 2.12 -1.06 4.69
C ARG A 139 2.32 -2.43 5.30
N GLN A 140 2.72 -2.52 6.58
CA GLN A 140 2.94 -3.80 7.24
C GLN A 140 1.65 -4.62 7.36
N ALA A 141 0.53 -3.98 7.72
CA ALA A 141 -0.77 -4.62 7.77
C ALA A 141 -1.23 -5.10 6.38
N ALA A 142 -1.03 -4.28 5.34
CA ALA A 142 -1.34 -4.64 3.95
C ALA A 142 -0.47 -5.80 3.47
N GLN A 143 0.83 -5.78 3.73
CA GLN A 143 1.75 -6.88 3.37
C GLN A 143 1.34 -8.21 4.03
N ARG A 144 1.00 -8.19 5.32
CA ARG A 144 0.54 -9.38 6.03
C ARG A 144 -0.75 -9.93 5.43
N ARG A 145 -1.73 -9.07 5.13
CA ARG A 145 -2.98 -9.47 4.47
C ARG A 145 -2.72 -10.07 3.09
N LEU A 146 -1.85 -9.45 2.30
CA LEU A 146 -1.46 -9.96 0.98
C LEU A 146 -0.82 -11.35 1.06
N LEU A 147 0.10 -11.58 2.00
CA LEU A 147 0.72 -12.88 2.18
C LEU A 147 -0.29 -13.97 2.57
N VAL A 148 -1.24 -13.66 3.44
CA VAL A 148 -2.32 -14.59 3.82
C VAL A 148 -3.19 -14.92 2.61
N PHE A 149 -3.62 -13.92 1.85
CA PHE A 149 -4.40 -14.15 0.63
C PHE A 149 -3.60 -14.88 -0.45
N ALA A 150 -2.31 -14.59 -0.59
CA ALA A 150 -1.42 -15.29 -1.51
C ALA A 150 -1.27 -16.77 -1.14
N ALA A 151 -1.12 -17.09 0.14
CA ALA A 151 -1.07 -18.47 0.61
C ALA A 151 -2.39 -19.21 0.32
N GLY A 152 -3.53 -18.58 0.60
CA GLY A 152 -4.86 -19.11 0.26
C GLY A 152 -5.05 -19.33 -1.24
N ALA A 153 -4.66 -18.34 -2.06
CA ALA A 153 -4.70 -18.45 -3.52
C ALA A 153 -3.77 -19.55 -4.03
N GLY A 154 -2.56 -19.66 -3.50
CA GLY A 154 -1.61 -20.74 -3.84
C GLY A 154 -2.16 -22.11 -3.56
N LEU A 155 -2.83 -22.30 -2.41
CA LEU A 155 -3.52 -23.55 -2.08
C LEU A 155 -4.68 -23.82 -3.06
N GLY A 156 -5.47 -22.80 -3.37
CA GLY A 156 -6.55 -22.91 -4.38
C GLY A 156 -6.01 -23.30 -5.75
N VAL A 157 -4.91 -22.69 -6.19
CA VAL A 157 -4.23 -23.04 -7.47
C VAL A 157 -3.74 -24.49 -7.41
N LEU A 158 -3.14 -24.94 -6.30
CA LEU A 158 -2.67 -26.31 -6.17
C LEU A 158 -3.83 -27.32 -6.30
N LEU A 159 -4.98 -27.05 -5.68
CA LEU A 159 -6.17 -27.91 -5.78
C LEU A 159 -6.72 -27.92 -7.20
N LEU A 160 -6.81 -26.77 -7.87
CA LEU A 160 -7.23 -26.67 -9.27
C LEU A 160 -6.26 -27.44 -10.21
N LEU A 161 -4.96 -27.30 -10.00
CA LEU A 161 -3.93 -28.05 -10.75
C LEU A 161 -4.09 -29.56 -10.54
N GLN A 162 -4.37 -29.97 -9.30
CA GLN A 162 -4.63 -31.38 -9.00
C GLN A 162 -5.87 -31.91 -9.75
N LEU A 163 -6.96 -31.16 -9.76
CA LEU A 163 -8.18 -31.53 -10.49
C LEU A 163 -7.94 -31.56 -12.01
N CYS A 164 -7.16 -30.61 -12.52
CA CYS A 164 -6.90 -30.48 -13.96
C CYS A 164 -5.97 -31.59 -14.48
N PHE A 165 -4.90 -31.91 -13.76
CA PHE A 165 -3.89 -32.88 -14.20
C PHE A 165 -4.19 -34.33 -13.76
N GLY A 166 -5.03 -34.50 -12.75
CA GLY A 166 -5.27 -35.80 -12.13
C GLY A 166 -4.02 -36.38 -11.44
N SER A 167 -3.01 -35.56 -11.14
CA SER A 167 -1.73 -36.00 -10.60
C SER A 167 -1.12 -34.93 -9.69
N PHE A 168 -0.99 -35.25 -8.39
CA PHE A 168 -0.30 -34.42 -7.41
C PHE A 168 1.15 -34.11 -7.80
N ARG A 169 1.81 -35.03 -8.49
CA ARG A 169 3.19 -34.87 -8.91
C ARG A 169 3.33 -33.77 -9.96
N LEU A 170 2.44 -33.73 -10.96
CA LEU A 170 2.44 -32.68 -11.98
C LEU A 170 1.98 -31.34 -11.40
N ALA A 171 1.00 -31.35 -10.49
CA ALA A 171 0.55 -30.15 -9.80
C ALA A 171 1.68 -29.55 -8.96
N ALA A 172 2.39 -30.36 -8.16
CA ALA A 172 3.53 -29.91 -7.35
C ALA A 172 4.69 -29.40 -8.21
N LEU A 173 4.99 -30.08 -9.34
CA LEU A 173 6.00 -29.61 -10.29
C LEU A 173 5.66 -28.24 -10.88
N SER A 174 4.41 -28.06 -11.32
CA SER A 174 3.93 -26.79 -11.84
C SER A 174 4.02 -25.70 -10.77
N LEU A 175 3.64 -26.00 -9.52
CA LEU A 175 3.74 -25.04 -8.42
C LEU A 175 5.19 -24.68 -8.11
N LEU A 176 6.12 -25.66 -8.17
CA LEU A 176 7.55 -25.44 -7.93
C LEU A 176 8.21 -24.54 -8.98
N THR A 177 7.68 -24.51 -10.20
CA THR A 177 8.22 -23.62 -11.26
C THR A 177 7.81 -22.15 -11.06
N LEU A 178 6.74 -21.88 -10.29
CA LEU A 178 6.24 -20.51 -10.09
C LEU A 178 7.25 -19.57 -9.39
N PRO A 179 7.95 -19.96 -8.32
CA PRO A 179 8.98 -19.12 -7.72
C PRO A 179 10.13 -18.78 -8.68
N MET A 180 10.47 -19.70 -9.58
CA MET A 180 11.51 -19.45 -10.60
C MET A 180 11.10 -18.37 -11.61
N ALA A 181 9.79 -18.24 -11.89
CA ALA A 181 9.27 -17.18 -12.75
C ALA A 181 9.46 -15.78 -12.13
N LEU A 182 9.56 -15.68 -10.80
CA LEU A 182 9.73 -14.41 -10.09
C LEU A 182 11.16 -13.86 -10.16
N VAL A 183 12.15 -14.68 -10.53
CA VAL A 183 13.57 -14.30 -10.53
C VAL A 183 13.81 -13.01 -11.33
N GLY A 184 13.24 -12.90 -12.55
CA GLY A 184 13.36 -11.70 -13.37
C GLY A 184 12.67 -10.48 -12.78
N GLY A 185 11.54 -10.69 -12.13
CA GLY A 185 10.86 -9.60 -11.41
C GLY A 185 11.67 -9.09 -10.23
N VAL A 186 12.32 -9.99 -9.47
CA VAL A 186 13.20 -9.62 -8.36
C VAL A 186 14.44 -8.88 -8.88
N LEU A 187 15.05 -9.37 -9.96
CA LEU A 187 16.19 -8.71 -10.60
C LEU A 187 15.81 -7.32 -11.11
N ALA A 188 14.67 -7.19 -11.77
CA ALA A 188 14.16 -5.91 -12.26
C ALA A 188 13.88 -4.93 -11.10
N ALA A 189 13.26 -5.39 -10.02
CA ALA A 189 13.05 -4.58 -8.82
C ALA A 189 14.37 -4.14 -8.19
N TYR A 190 15.37 -5.01 -8.13
CA TYR A 190 16.70 -4.70 -7.61
C TYR A 190 17.40 -3.63 -8.46
N LEU A 191 17.38 -3.78 -9.78
CA LEU A 191 17.94 -2.80 -10.72
C LEU A 191 17.19 -1.46 -10.71
N GLY A 192 15.89 -1.49 -10.40
CA GLY A 192 15.02 -0.31 -10.30
C GLY A 192 15.11 0.46 -8.99
N GLY A 193 16.12 0.17 -8.13
CA GLY A 193 16.35 0.89 -6.86
C GLY A 193 16.27 0.04 -5.60
N GLY A 194 16.00 -1.26 -5.70
CA GLY A 194 16.07 -2.23 -4.60
C GLY A 194 14.93 -2.12 -3.56
N VAL A 195 13.94 -1.26 -3.78
CA VAL A 195 12.82 -1.07 -2.85
C VAL A 195 11.64 -1.96 -3.27
N ILE A 196 11.29 -2.92 -2.41
CA ILE A 196 10.09 -3.74 -2.60
C ILE A 196 8.90 -2.99 -2.03
N SER A 197 8.13 -2.36 -2.91
CA SER A 197 6.90 -1.67 -2.58
C SER A 197 5.68 -2.60 -2.58
N LEU A 198 4.53 -2.09 -2.15
CA LEU A 198 3.25 -2.79 -2.28
C LEU A 198 2.94 -3.09 -3.76
N GLY A 199 3.23 -2.16 -4.66
CA GLY A 199 3.09 -2.35 -6.11
C GLY A 199 3.97 -3.48 -6.62
N SER A 200 5.23 -3.60 -6.16
CA SER A 200 6.11 -4.72 -6.50
C SER A 200 5.52 -6.08 -6.10
N LEU A 201 4.93 -6.18 -4.89
CA LEU A 201 4.29 -7.40 -4.42
C LEU A 201 3.10 -7.81 -5.30
N VAL A 202 2.24 -6.87 -5.68
CA VAL A 202 1.14 -7.12 -6.61
C VAL A 202 1.67 -7.55 -7.97
N GLY A 203 2.77 -6.94 -8.45
CA GLY A 203 3.48 -7.34 -9.66
C GLY A 203 3.96 -8.79 -9.60
N PHE A 204 4.55 -9.23 -8.49
CA PHE A 204 4.98 -10.62 -8.30
C PHE A 204 3.80 -11.59 -8.38
N PHE A 205 2.68 -11.30 -7.74
CA PHE A 205 1.49 -12.16 -7.83
C PHE A 205 0.92 -12.21 -9.25
N THR A 206 0.94 -11.09 -9.97
CA THR A 206 0.50 -11.03 -11.37
C THR A 206 1.38 -11.91 -12.26
N VAL A 207 2.71 -11.81 -12.14
CA VAL A 207 3.66 -12.67 -12.88
C VAL A 207 3.46 -14.14 -12.54
N MET A 208 3.25 -14.47 -11.26
CA MET A 208 3.01 -15.83 -10.82
C MET A 208 1.71 -16.40 -11.43
N GLY A 209 0.65 -15.60 -11.49
CA GLY A 209 -0.61 -15.97 -12.15
C GLY A 209 -0.45 -16.24 -13.65
N ILE A 210 0.29 -15.38 -14.36
CA ILE A 210 0.60 -15.55 -15.79
C ILE A 210 1.44 -16.80 -16.03
N ALA A 211 2.48 -17.02 -15.21
CA ALA A 211 3.34 -18.21 -15.29
C ALA A 211 2.56 -19.50 -15.03
N ALA A 212 1.71 -19.51 -14.00
CA ALA A 212 0.83 -20.63 -13.68
C ALA A 212 -0.09 -20.98 -14.87
N ARG A 213 -0.79 -19.98 -15.41
CA ARG A 213 -1.68 -20.17 -16.57
C ARG A 213 -0.95 -20.77 -17.76
N ASN A 214 0.22 -20.21 -18.10
CA ASN A 214 1.01 -20.70 -19.25
C ASN A 214 1.51 -22.13 -19.01
N GLY A 215 1.99 -22.45 -17.80
CA GLY A 215 2.41 -23.80 -17.40
C GLY A 215 1.28 -24.82 -17.47
N ILE A 216 0.09 -24.45 -16.96
CA ILE A 216 -1.12 -25.29 -17.05
C ILE A 216 -1.48 -25.61 -18.49
N LEU A 217 -1.55 -24.58 -19.33
CA LEU A 217 -1.89 -24.74 -20.74
C LEU A 217 -0.88 -25.61 -21.49
N MET A 218 0.41 -25.50 -21.17
CA MET A 218 1.48 -26.29 -21.75
C MET A 218 1.35 -27.77 -21.36
N ILE A 219 1.19 -28.07 -20.07
CA ILE A 219 1.06 -29.44 -19.56
C ILE A 219 -0.22 -30.10 -20.07
N ASN A 220 -1.34 -29.39 -20.09
CA ASN A 220 -2.59 -29.89 -20.64
C ASN A 220 -2.45 -30.21 -22.11
N HIS A 221 -1.72 -29.40 -22.87
CA HIS A 221 -1.49 -29.66 -24.28
C HIS A 221 -0.66 -30.92 -24.50
N TYR A 222 0.40 -31.15 -23.73
CA TYR A 222 1.16 -32.38 -23.75
C TYR A 222 0.30 -33.61 -23.43
N GLN A 223 -0.56 -33.51 -22.39
CA GLN A 223 -1.49 -34.57 -22.06
C GLN A 223 -2.54 -34.81 -23.16
N HIS A 224 -2.95 -33.77 -23.88
CA HIS A 224 -3.87 -33.87 -25.02
C HIS A 224 -3.22 -34.64 -26.15
N LEU A 225 -2.01 -34.29 -26.58
CA LEU A 225 -1.23 -34.99 -27.61
C LEU A 225 -1.03 -36.46 -27.25
N GLU A 226 -0.73 -36.78 -25.99
CA GLU A 226 -0.54 -38.17 -25.53
C GLU A 226 -1.84 -38.98 -25.50
N ARG A 227 -2.97 -38.38 -25.06
CA ARG A 227 -4.22 -39.13 -24.79
C ARG A 227 -5.14 -39.17 -26.00
N HIS A 228 -5.21 -38.13 -26.82
CA HIS A 228 -6.17 -37.99 -27.89
C HIS A 228 -5.54 -38.16 -29.27
N GLU A 229 -4.30 -37.74 -29.47
CA GLU A 229 -3.61 -37.90 -30.75
C GLU A 229 -2.72 -39.17 -30.79
N GLY A 230 -2.60 -39.87 -29.64
CA GLY A 230 -1.89 -41.15 -29.58
C GLY A 230 -0.37 -41.05 -29.70
N GLU A 231 0.21 -39.84 -29.57
CA GLU A 231 1.66 -39.68 -29.59
C GLU A 231 2.35 -40.36 -28.41
N SER A 232 3.44 -41.06 -28.69
CA SER A 232 4.21 -41.73 -27.66
C SER A 232 4.95 -40.71 -26.79
N PHE A 233 4.91 -40.92 -25.45
CA PHE A 233 5.65 -40.07 -24.53
C PHE A 233 7.14 -40.07 -24.85
N GLY A 234 7.69 -38.89 -25.18
CA GLY A 234 9.07 -38.77 -25.56
C GLY A 234 9.46 -37.33 -25.99
N PRO A 235 10.72 -37.13 -26.40
CA PRO A 235 11.21 -35.81 -26.84
C PRO A 235 10.43 -35.23 -28.04
N ALA A 236 9.95 -36.10 -28.93
CA ALA A 236 9.19 -35.67 -30.11
C ALA A 236 7.86 -35.02 -29.75
N LEU A 237 7.08 -35.63 -28.81
CA LEU A 237 5.84 -35.10 -28.26
C LEU A 237 6.05 -33.73 -27.63
N VAL A 238 7.08 -33.61 -26.79
CA VAL A 238 7.38 -32.38 -26.07
C VAL A 238 7.84 -31.27 -26.99
N LEU A 239 8.66 -31.59 -28.01
CA LEU A 239 9.11 -30.62 -29.00
C LEU A 239 7.95 -30.11 -29.86
N ARG A 240 7.07 -31.02 -30.29
CA ARG A 240 5.87 -30.68 -31.06
C ARG A 240 4.97 -29.75 -30.24
N GLY A 241 4.58 -30.15 -29.01
CA GLY A 241 3.70 -29.35 -28.17
C GLY A 241 4.30 -28.00 -27.79
N ALA A 242 5.64 -27.92 -27.57
CA ALA A 242 6.33 -26.66 -27.36
C ALA A 242 6.26 -25.73 -28.57
N ARG A 243 6.41 -26.28 -29.80
CA ARG A 243 6.29 -25.49 -31.04
C ARG A 243 4.86 -24.97 -31.25
N GLU A 244 3.85 -25.77 -31.01
CA GLU A 244 2.45 -25.38 -31.14
C GLU A 244 2.03 -24.31 -30.14
N ARG A 245 2.64 -24.29 -28.95
CA ARG A 245 2.38 -23.31 -27.89
C ARG A 245 3.27 -22.09 -27.92
N LEU A 246 4.32 -22.07 -28.75
CA LEU A 246 5.27 -20.96 -28.82
C LEU A 246 4.58 -19.64 -29.17
N SER A 247 3.81 -19.63 -30.24
CA SER A 247 3.11 -18.42 -30.72
C SER A 247 2.13 -17.84 -29.69
N PRO A 248 1.20 -18.62 -29.10
CA PRO A 248 0.31 -18.10 -28.06
C PRO A 248 1.03 -17.55 -26.81
N ILE A 249 2.11 -18.18 -26.37
CA ILE A 249 2.89 -17.73 -25.21
C ILE A 249 3.59 -16.42 -25.52
N LEU A 250 4.28 -16.33 -26.66
CA LEU A 250 4.96 -15.10 -27.10
C LEU A 250 3.96 -13.96 -27.33
N MET A 251 2.83 -14.22 -27.95
CA MET A 251 1.80 -13.22 -28.18
C MET A 251 1.26 -12.64 -26.87
N THR A 252 0.99 -13.50 -25.89
CA THR A 252 0.56 -13.04 -24.56
C THR A 252 1.66 -12.23 -23.86
N ALA A 253 2.89 -12.69 -23.94
CA ALA A 253 4.03 -11.99 -23.32
C ALA A 253 4.25 -10.62 -23.96
N LEU A 254 4.24 -10.54 -25.29
CA LEU A 254 4.41 -9.27 -26.01
C LEU A 254 3.25 -8.31 -25.73
N ALA A 255 2.00 -8.78 -25.79
CA ALA A 255 0.84 -7.93 -25.50
C ALA A 255 0.88 -7.36 -24.08
N THR A 256 1.16 -8.20 -23.09
CA THR A 256 1.26 -7.74 -21.68
C THR A 256 2.47 -6.84 -21.48
N GLY A 257 3.62 -7.19 -22.07
CA GLY A 257 4.84 -6.38 -21.99
C GLY A 257 4.62 -4.99 -22.59
N LEU A 258 4.09 -4.90 -23.80
CA LEU A 258 3.81 -3.61 -24.44
C LEU A 258 2.81 -2.76 -23.66
N ALA A 259 1.82 -3.37 -22.99
CA ALA A 259 0.86 -2.66 -22.17
C ALA A 259 1.49 -1.98 -20.95
N VAL A 260 2.56 -2.56 -20.36
CA VAL A 260 3.21 -2.01 -19.16
C VAL A 260 4.44 -1.16 -19.46
N VAL A 261 5.00 -1.21 -20.68
CA VAL A 261 6.17 -0.40 -21.08
C VAL A 261 5.98 1.10 -20.87
N PRO A 262 4.83 1.72 -21.19
CA PRO A 262 4.64 3.15 -20.94
C PRO A 262 4.78 3.53 -19.48
N LEU A 263 4.32 2.69 -18.54
CA LEU A 263 4.43 2.91 -17.10
C LEU A 263 5.89 2.82 -16.61
N VAL A 264 6.69 1.93 -17.23
CA VAL A 264 8.12 1.84 -16.93
C VAL A 264 8.88 3.07 -17.43
N ILE A 265 8.56 3.56 -18.64
CA ILE A 265 9.20 4.74 -19.24
C ILE A 265 8.80 6.01 -18.49
N ALA A 266 7.54 6.13 -18.04
CA ALA A 266 7.07 7.28 -17.27
C ALA A 266 7.85 7.49 -15.96
N GLY A 267 8.41 6.42 -15.40
CA GLY A 267 9.21 6.48 -14.18
C GLY A 267 8.40 6.74 -12.90
N SER A 268 9.10 7.11 -11.85
CA SER A 268 8.52 7.40 -10.53
C SER A 268 8.02 8.84 -10.43
N LEU A 269 6.97 9.17 -11.17
CA LEU A 269 6.27 10.45 -11.05
C LEU A 269 5.34 10.46 -9.82
N PRO A 270 5.07 11.65 -9.22
CA PRO A 270 4.05 11.76 -8.18
C PRO A 270 2.69 11.21 -8.66
N GLY A 271 2.10 10.29 -7.89
CA GLY A 271 0.89 9.57 -8.25
C GLY A 271 1.12 8.19 -8.86
N HIS A 272 2.34 7.85 -9.29
CA HIS A 272 2.69 6.56 -9.90
C HIS A 272 3.50 5.65 -8.96
N GLU A 273 3.49 5.92 -7.64
CA GLU A 273 4.30 5.22 -6.64
C GLU A 273 4.01 3.71 -6.56
N ILE A 274 2.81 3.30 -6.94
CA ILE A 274 2.39 1.89 -6.96
C ILE A 274 2.56 1.30 -8.37
N GLU A 275 2.17 2.04 -9.40
CA GLU A 275 2.10 1.56 -10.78
C GLU A 275 3.48 1.33 -11.38
N HIS A 276 4.44 2.23 -11.15
CA HIS A 276 5.79 2.10 -11.70
C HIS A 276 6.52 0.85 -11.18
N PRO A 277 6.64 0.59 -9.85
CA PRO A 277 7.27 -0.63 -9.35
C PRO A 277 6.55 -1.92 -9.78
N LEU A 278 5.22 -1.88 -9.88
CA LEU A 278 4.40 -2.97 -10.40
C LEU A 278 4.78 -3.30 -11.84
N ALA A 279 4.86 -2.29 -12.70
CA ALA A 279 5.18 -2.44 -14.12
C ALA A 279 6.60 -2.98 -14.34
N VAL A 280 7.58 -2.50 -13.57
CA VAL A 280 8.98 -2.98 -13.61
C VAL A 280 9.06 -4.46 -13.27
N VAL A 281 8.37 -4.90 -12.19
CA VAL A 281 8.34 -6.30 -11.77
C VAL A 281 7.64 -7.18 -12.81
N ILE A 282 6.52 -6.72 -13.36
CA ILE A 282 5.80 -7.47 -14.40
C ILE A 282 6.68 -7.65 -15.62
N LEU A 283 7.33 -6.60 -16.12
CA LEU A 283 8.15 -6.68 -17.32
C LEU A 283 9.32 -7.65 -17.15
N GLY A 284 10.06 -7.55 -16.03
CA GLY A 284 11.17 -8.46 -15.73
C GLY A 284 10.72 -9.90 -15.49
N GLY A 285 9.63 -10.08 -14.74
CA GLY A 285 9.06 -11.39 -14.46
C GLY A 285 8.44 -12.06 -15.70
N LEU A 286 7.86 -11.28 -16.60
CA LEU A 286 7.31 -11.78 -17.84
C LEU A 286 8.39 -12.39 -18.75
N PHE A 287 9.55 -11.75 -18.82
CA PHE A 287 10.69 -12.26 -19.57
C PHE A 287 11.14 -13.63 -19.02
N THR A 288 11.39 -13.74 -17.72
CA THR A 288 11.82 -15.01 -17.11
C THR A 288 10.74 -16.07 -17.12
N SER A 289 9.48 -15.72 -16.89
CA SER A 289 8.36 -16.69 -16.95
C SER A 289 8.17 -17.25 -18.37
N THR A 290 8.39 -16.43 -19.40
CA THR A 290 8.32 -16.87 -20.80
C THR A 290 9.44 -17.88 -21.11
N LEU A 291 10.69 -17.57 -20.74
CA LEU A 291 11.82 -18.50 -20.90
C LEU A 291 11.59 -19.81 -20.13
N LEU A 292 11.09 -19.70 -18.90
CA LEU A 292 10.79 -20.85 -18.05
C LEU A 292 9.75 -21.76 -18.70
N ASN A 293 8.66 -21.19 -19.21
CA ASN A 293 7.62 -21.96 -19.89
C ASN A 293 8.10 -22.61 -21.18
N LEU A 294 9.03 -21.98 -21.90
CA LEU A 294 9.55 -22.54 -23.16
C LEU A 294 10.63 -23.59 -22.99
N PHE A 295 11.45 -23.51 -21.93
CA PHE A 295 12.60 -24.39 -21.73
C PHE A 295 12.49 -25.31 -20.53
N VAL A 296 12.07 -24.77 -19.39
CA VAL A 296 12.10 -25.50 -18.11
C VAL A 296 10.89 -26.42 -17.98
N VAL A 297 9.68 -25.93 -18.27
CA VAL A 297 8.45 -26.74 -18.21
C VAL A 297 8.51 -27.96 -19.14
N PRO A 298 8.93 -27.85 -20.41
CA PRO A 298 9.14 -28.99 -21.30
C PRO A 298 10.11 -30.01 -20.74
N SER A 299 11.26 -29.53 -20.26
CA SER A 299 12.32 -30.39 -19.70
C SER A 299 11.87 -31.13 -18.45
N LEU A 300 11.13 -30.47 -17.56
CA LEU A 300 10.54 -31.08 -16.37
C LEU A 300 9.44 -32.07 -16.73
N TYR A 301 8.62 -31.79 -17.76
CA TYR A 301 7.62 -32.72 -18.23
C TYR A 301 8.24 -33.99 -18.79
N LEU A 302 9.31 -33.91 -19.56
CA LEU A 302 10.06 -35.07 -20.03
C LEU A 302 10.57 -35.94 -18.87
N ARG A 303 11.07 -35.33 -17.83
CA ARG A 303 11.69 -36.06 -16.71
C ARG A 303 10.66 -36.65 -15.75
N PHE A 304 9.55 -35.97 -15.54
CA PHE A 304 8.60 -36.29 -14.47
C PHE A 304 7.16 -36.53 -14.95
N GLY A 305 6.83 -36.26 -16.22
CA GLY A 305 5.49 -36.30 -16.77
C GLY A 305 4.95 -37.72 -17.04
N ARG A 306 5.78 -38.76 -16.96
CA ARG A 306 5.37 -40.14 -17.24
C ARG A 306 4.23 -40.57 -16.31
N SER A 307 3.00 -40.57 -16.79
CA SER A 307 1.82 -41.00 -16.05
C SER A 307 1.80 -42.51 -15.88
N ARG A 308 1.47 -42.99 -14.67
CA ARG A 308 1.31 -44.39 -14.33
C ARG A 308 0.10 -45.09 -14.97
N SER A 309 -0.64 -44.38 -15.84
CA SER A 309 -1.92 -44.86 -16.44
C SER A 309 -1.79 -46.03 -17.39
N ARG A 310 -0.60 -46.34 -17.93
CA ARG A 310 -0.40 -47.45 -18.89
C ARG A 310 -0.36 -48.87 -18.28
N ARG A 311 -0.25 -48.96 -16.94
CA ARG A 311 -0.14 -50.30 -16.28
C ARG A 311 -1.49 -51.05 -16.12
N ARG A 312 -2.63 -50.33 -16.29
CA ARG A 312 -3.97 -50.99 -16.14
C ARG A 312 -4.57 -51.51 -17.45
N ARG A 313 -4.08 -51.13 -18.62
CA ARG A 313 -4.62 -51.64 -19.93
C ARG A 313 -3.97 -52.94 -20.39
N HIS A 314 -2.74 -53.25 -19.97
CA HIS A 314 -2.09 -54.51 -20.29
C HIS A 314 -2.43 -55.70 -19.36
N GLY A 315 -3.19 -55.45 -18.30
CA GLY A 315 -3.61 -56.51 -17.34
C GLY A 315 -4.98 -57.13 -17.65
N VAL A 316 -5.71 -56.62 -18.65
CA VAL A 316 -7.07 -57.11 -18.98
C VAL A 316 -7.14 -57.86 -20.32
N GLU A 317 -6.12 -57.75 -21.17
CA GLU A 317 -6.09 -58.47 -22.46
C GLU A 317 -5.44 -59.90 -22.38
N GLY A 318 -5.08 -60.38 -21.17
CA GLY A 318 -4.45 -61.67 -20.96
C GLY A 318 -5.35 -62.78 -20.39
N ALA A 319 -6.67 -62.57 -20.27
CA ALA A 319 -7.60 -63.58 -19.80
C ALA A 319 -8.55 -64.01 -20.92
N THR A 320 -8.07 -64.82 -21.86
CA THR A 320 -8.91 -65.64 -22.67
C THR A 320 -9.36 -66.87 -21.85
N PRO A 321 -10.65 -67.13 -21.73
CA PRO A 321 -11.07 -68.42 -21.18
C PRO A 321 -10.97 -69.49 -22.27
N GLU A 322 -9.97 -70.38 -22.16
CA GLU A 322 -9.98 -71.65 -22.81
C GLU A 322 -11.04 -72.56 -22.17
N GLY A 323 -11.83 -73.19 -22.99
CA GLY A 323 -12.32 -74.54 -22.75
C GLY A 323 -13.75 -74.69 -22.26
N SER A 324 -14.64 -75.03 -23.19
CA SER A 324 -15.51 -76.20 -23.01
C SER A 324 -16.17 -76.59 -24.33
N ALA A 325 -15.70 -77.64 -24.91
CA ALA A 325 -16.47 -78.59 -25.69
C ALA A 325 -16.53 -79.91 -24.87
N PRO A 326 -17.42 -80.87 -25.04
CA PRO A 326 -18.12 -81.18 -26.31
C PRO A 326 -19.62 -80.92 -26.25
#